data_3bd83d5ddd122f7b2204134af0ef1c77
#
_entry.id   3bd83d5ddd122f7b2204134af0ef1c77
#
_cell.length_a   1.000
_cell.length_b   1.000
_cell.length_c   1.000
_cell.angle_alpha   90.00
_cell.angle_beta   90.00
_cell.angle_gamma   90.00
#
_symmetry.space_group_name_H-M   'P 1'
#
loop_
_entity.id
_entity.type
_entity.pdbx_description
1 polymer ?
#
loop_
_entity_poly.entity_id
_entity_poly.type
_entity_poly.pdbx_seq_one_letter_code
_entity_poly.pdbx_strand_id
1 'polypeptide(L)'
;MVERHRDRLRQLCDQRLYLPAEEPYLEGHNTWCVNVPGSLLVIPVADIAQHLLAILCFFTQNGYAIYDDVNNRKIPGLQEYSGLVDVEEPFPLTFTEQYALTEATAELASACYAGVLLLQAMGLGGWMFDGIDRFSMLGASGNPEVPGLGFRYDTDERWSTPNPTGREGVYEAYCPPHHRDMAAAVEAFAQRKFGPGGPFNPDTPGAWTDSPGFRGSAQVHDETFKACVALQAQYVFDTFGKFPGTVPTLFIMNYVQAHHLDLEFYDRFFKPGAYLPTHADHMANWHGRPEEG
;
A
#
# COMPACT_ATOMS: atom_id res chain seq x y z
N MET A 1 -13.10 -16.71 -0.61
CA MET A 1 -12.03 -15.77 -0.20
C MET A 1 -11.13 -15.41 -1.37
N VAL A 2 -10.57 -16.36 -2.10
CA VAL A 2 -9.67 -16.12 -3.26
C VAL A 2 -10.34 -15.25 -4.35
N GLU A 3 -11.58 -15.52 -4.74
CA GLU A 3 -12.31 -14.75 -5.76
C GLU A 3 -12.45 -13.26 -5.40
N ARG A 4 -12.70 -12.94 -4.11
CA ARG A 4 -12.81 -11.55 -3.64
C ARG A 4 -11.50 -10.78 -3.67
N HIS A 5 -10.37 -11.47 -3.65
CA HIS A 5 -9.06 -10.83 -3.73
C HIS A 5 -8.58 -10.68 -5.16
N ARG A 6 -9.10 -11.47 -6.10
CA ARG A 6 -8.74 -11.39 -7.52
C ARG A 6 -8.99 -9.99 -8.09
N ASP A 7 -10.09 -9.35 -7.68
CA ASP A 7 -10.44 -8.02 -8.15
C ASP A 7 -9.51 -6.90 -7.65
N ARG A 8 -8.64 -7.22 -6.68
CA ARG A 8 -7.63 -6.30 -6.15
C ARG A 8 -6.26 -6.48 -6.77
N LEU A 9 -6.06 -7.51 -7.58
CA LEU A 9 -4.84 -7.69 -8.36
C LEU A 9 -4.96 -6.90 -9.66
N ARG A 10 -3.92 -6.15 -9.96
CA ARG A 10 -3.81 -5.40 -11.22
C ARG A 10 -2.49 -5.75 -11.87
N GLN A 11 -2.54 -6.23 -13.10
CA GLN A 11 -1.37 -6.35 -13.93
C GLN A 11 -1.07 -4.97 -14.50
N LEU A 12 0.06 -4.39 -14.12
CA LEU A 12 0.47 -3.05 -14.52
C LEU A 12 1.31 -3.07 -15.80
N CYS A 13 2.02 -4.16 -16.05
CA CYS A 13 2.86 -4.37 -17.21
C CYS A 13 2.73 -5.83 -17.66
N ASP A 14 2.56 -6.07 -18.95
CA ASP A 14 2.52 -7.40 -19.56
C ASP A 14 3.91 -7.86 -20.05
N GLN A 15 4.89 -6.98 -19.96
CA GLN A 15 6.28 -7.24 -20.30
C GLN A 15 7.17 -6.95 -19.09
N ARG A 16 8.42 -7.37 -19.18
CA ARG A 16 9.41 -7.07 -18.17
C ARG A 16 9.54 -5.55 -18.01
N LEU A 17 9.43 -5.05 -16.78
CA LEU A 17 9.71 -3.65 -16.47
C LEU A 17 11.16 -3.33 -16.87
N TYR A 18 11.33 -2.38 -17.78
CA TYR A 18 12.65 -1.92 -18.16
C TYR A 18 13.21 -0.98 -17.09
N LEU A 19 14.32 -1.40 -16.50
CA LEU A 19 15.15 -0.60 -15.62
C LEU A 19 16.61 -0.91 -15.99
N PRO A 20 17.47 0.08 -16.22
CA PRO A 20 18.88 -0.14 -16.42
C PRO A 20 19.51 -0.88 -15.23
N ALA A 21 20.41 -1.82 -15.48
CA ALA A 21 21.11 -2.58 -14.45
C ALA A 21 22.32 -1.82 -13.90
N GLU A 22 22.14 -0.55 -13.58
CA GLU A 22 23.17 0.37 -13.09
C GLU A 22 22.57 1.39 -12.13
N GLU A 23 23.40 2.05 -11.35
CA GLU A 23 22.97 3.17 -10.50
C GLU A 23 22.49 4.37 -11.34
N PRO A 24 21.47 5.11 -10.91
CA PRO A 24 20.77 4.97 -9.63
C PRO A 24 19.60 3.96 -9.62
N TYR A 25 19.31 3.27 -10.73
CA TYR A 25 18.14 2.42 -10.91
C TYR A 25 18.21 1.13 -10.08
N LEU A 26 19.38 0.51 -10.07
CA LEU A 26 19.70 -0.63 -9.23
C LEU A 26 21.03 -0.36 -8.52
N GLU A 27 21.09 -0.67 -7.23
CA GLU A 27 22.33 -0.64 -6.50
C GLU A 27 23.31 -1.68 -7.04
N GLY A 28 24.61 -1.33 -7.18
CA GLY A 28 25.62 -2.14 -7.84
C GLY A 28 25.73 -3.57 -7.30
N HIS A 29 25.52 -3.79 -6.00
CA HIS A 29 25.52 -5.12 -5.38
C HIS A 29 24.25 -5.95 -5.66
N ASN A 30 23.22 -5.35 -6.24
CA ASN A 30 21.94 -6.00 -6.51
C ASN A 30 21.72 -6.34 -7.99
N THR A 31 22.59 -5.88 -8.90
CA THR A 31 22.40 -5.99 -10.35
C THR A 31 22.25 -7.43 -10.85
N TRP A 32 22.81 -8.41 -10.15
CA TRP A 32 22.79 -9.82 -10.49
C TRP A 32 21.51 -10.55 -10.06
N CYS A 33 20.75 -10.00 -9.11
CA CYS A 33 19.62 -10.69 -8.48
C CYS A 33 18.30 -9.96 -8.57
N VAL A 34 18.29 -8.67 -8.95
CA VAL A 34 17.09 -7.84 -8.99
C VAL A 34 16.57 -7.67 -10.39
N ASN A 35 15.26 -7.75 -10.55
CA ASN A 35 14.57 -7.63 -11.85
C ASN A 35 15.17 -8.58 -12.91
N VAL A 36 15.44 -9.82 -12.50
CA VAL A 36 16.04 -10.84 -13.36
C VAL A 36 15.06 -11.23 -14.49
N PRO A 37 15.53 -11.41 -15.75
CA PRO A 37 14.69 -11.92 -16.83
C PRO A 37 13.98 -13.21 -16.44
N GLY A 38 12.69 -13.34 -16.79
CA GLY A 38 11.88 -14.50 -16.43
C GLY A 38 11.28 -14.47 -15.02
N SER A 39 11.57 -13.43 -14.21
CA SER A 39 10.93 -13.23 -12.93
C SER A 39 9.64 -12.39 -13.05
N LEU A 40 8.75 -12.55 -12.07
CA LEU A 40 7.55 -11.76 -11.90
C LEU A 40 7.70 -10.90 -10.64
N LEU A 41 7.45 -9.60 -10.75
CA LEU A 41 7.41 -8.70 -9.59
C LEU A 41 5.96 -8.57 -9.10
N VAL A 42 5.73 -8.90 -7.84
CA VAL A 42 4.46 -8.70 -7.14
C VAL A 42 4.66 -7.61 -6.11
N ILE A 43 4.01 -6.48 -6.32
CA ILE A 43 4.17 -5.27 -5.50
C ILE A 43 2.89 -5.07 -4.70
N PRO A 44 2.90 -5.24 -3.37
CA PRO A 44 1.78 -4.85 -2.53
C PRO A 44 1.75 -3.32 -2.42
N VAL A 45 0.58 -2.74 -2.60
CA VAL A 45 0.36 -1.29 -2.56
C VAL A 45 -0.67 -0.97 -1.48
N ALA A 46 -0.31 -0.10 -0.54
CA ALA A 46 -1.23 0.50 0.40
C ALA A 46 -1.39 2.00 0.08
N ASP A 47 -2.61 2.49 0.17
CA ASP A 47 -2.88 3.92 0.15
C ASP A 47 -2.74 4.48 1.57
N ILE A 48 -1.63 5.17 1.84
CA ILE A 48 -1.37 5.75 3.15
C ILE A 48 -2.36 6.89 3.48
N ALA A 49 -2.90 7.59 2.47
CA ALA A 49 -3.94 8.59 2.69
C ALA A 49 -5.24 7.93 3.19
N GLN A 50 -5.65 6.83 2.56
CA GLN A 50 -6.80 6.06 3.04
C GLN A 50 -6.57 5.53 4.46
N HIS A 51 -5.35 5.08 4.74
CA HIS A 51 -5.01 4.54 6.07
C HIS A 51 -5.10 5.64 7.14
N LEU A 52 -4.54 6.81 6.86
CA LEU A 52 -4.66 7.96 7.76
C LEU A 52 -6.11 8.41 7.97
N LEU A 53 -6.95 8.41 6.91
CA LEU A 53 -8.39 8.67 7.07
C LEU A 53 -9.06 7.65 8.00
N ALA A 54 -8.66 6.37 7.92
CA ALA A 54 -9.17 5.35 8.83
C ALA A 54 -8.78 5.64 10.29
N ILE A 55 -7.54 6.07 10.53
CA ILE A 55 -7.05 6.45 11.86
C ILE A 55 -7.78 7.71 12.37
N LEU A 56 -7.96 8.74 11.54
CA LEU A 56 -8.71 9.92 11.92
C LEU A 56 -10.17 9.59 12.28
N CYS A 57 -10.80 8.70 11.51
CA CYS A 57 -12.14 8.20 11.87
C CYS A 57 -12.12 7.44 13.20
N PHE A 58 -11.14 6.59 13.43
CA PHE A 58 -11.00 5.86 14.69
C PHE A 58 -10.78 6.81 15.87
N PHE A 59 -9.93 7.82 15.72
CA PHE A 59 -9.69 8.83 16.75
C PHE A 59 -10.96 9.64 17.03
N THR A 60 -11.59 10.17 15.99
CA THR A 60 -12.83 10.94 16.14
C THR A 60 -13.94 10.12 16.80
N GLN A 61 -14.07 8.83 16.45
CA GLN A 61 -15.04 7.91 17.08
C GLN A 61 -14.80 7.69 18.57
N ASN A 62 -13.54 7.80 19.00
CA ASN A 62 -13.14 7.66 20.41
C ASN A 62 -13.00 9.01 21.13
N GLY A 63 -13.49 10.08 20.52
CA GLY A 63 -13.48 11.41 21.12
C GLY A 63 -12.15 12.15 21.01
N TYR A 64 -11.22 11.70 20.19
CA TYR A 64 -9.91 12.34 20.03
C TYR A 64 -9.86 13.23 18.79
N ALA A 65 -9.19 14.37 18.94
CA ALA A 65 -8.81 15.26 17.85
C ALA A 65 -7.30 15.24 17.65
N ILE A 66 -6.82 15.82 16.54
CA ILE A 66 -5.39 16.05 16.32
C ILE A 66 -5.03 17.53 16.41
N TYR A 67 -3.77 17.82 16.71
CA TYR A 67 -3.20 19.16 16.58
C TYR A 67 -1.86 19.11 15.82
N ASP A 68 -1.52 20.21 15.20
CA ASP A 68 -0.29 20.38 14.45
C ASP A 68 0.87 20.66 15.41
N ASP A 69 1.56 19.62 15.82
CA ASP A 69 2.72 19.69 16.70
C ASP A 69 3.99 20.17 15.97
N VAL A 70 4.00 20.13 14.63
CA VAL A 70 5.10 20.68 13.83
C VAL A 70 5.12 22.20 13.90
N ASN A 71 3.94 22.82 13.73
CA ASN A 71 3.77 24.28 13.81
C ASN A 71 3.26 24.76 15.16
N ASN A 72 3.09 23.86 16.14
CA ASN A 72 2.56 24.11 17.48
C ASN A 72 1.22 24.87 17.43
N ARG A 73 0.25 24.35 16.67
CA ARG A 73 -1.03 25.02 16.42
C ARG A 73 -2.22 24.07 16.50
N LYS A 74 -3.26 24.48 17.24
CA LYS A 74 -4.58 23.81 17.19
C LYS A 74 -5.22 24.05 15.82
N ILE A 75 -5.97 23.05 15.32
CA ILE A 75 -6.66 23.13 14.03
C ILE A 75 -7.81 24.15 14.12
N PRO A 76 -7.82 25.20 13.26
CA PRO A 76 -8.89 26.19 13.28
C PRO A 76 -10.26 25.57 12.95
N GLY A 77 -11.31 26.02 13.65
CA GLY A 77 -12.68 25.51 13.46
C GLY A 77 -13.00 24.23 14.20
N LEU A 78 -12.02 23.51 14.73
CA LEU A 78 -12.25 22.24 15.43
C LEU A 78 -13.08 22.42 16.73
N GLN A 79 -13.08 23.61 17.30
CA GLN A 79 -13.89 23.96 18.48
C GLN A 79 -15.40 23.75 18.25
N GLU A 80 -15.88 23.85 17.02
CA GLU A 80 -17.29 23.61 16.67
C GLU A 80 -17.69 22.14 16.88
N TYR A 81 -16.72 21.25 16.96
CA TYR A 81 -16.87 19.80 17.16
C TYR A 81 -16.54 19.35 18.61
N SER A 82 -16.46 20.28 19.57
CA SER A 82 -16.15 19.96 20.97
C SER A 82 -17.14 19.00 21.66
N GLY A 83 -18.32 18.84 21.11
CA GLY A 83 -19.28 17.81 21.53
C GLY A 83 -18.98 16.40 20.99
N LEU A 84 -18.08 16.28 20.03
CA LEU A 84 -17.68 15.01 19.40
C LEU A 84 -16.26 14.60 19.78
N VAL A 85 -15.34 15.56 19.89
CA VAL A 85 -13.93 15.33 20.18
C VAL A 85 -13.40 16.25 21.28
N ASP A 86 -12.40 15.80 22.02
CA ASP A 86 -11.70 16.62 23.00
C ASP A 86 -10.70 17.54 22.27
N VAL A 87 -11.02 18.83 22.26
CA VAL A 87 -10.20 19.88 21.63
C VAL A 87 -9.17 20.48 22.58
N GLU A 88 -9.23 20.14 23.88
CA GLU A 88 -8.28 20.63 24.87
C GLU A 88 -7.03 19.76 24.99
N GLU A 89 -7.19 18.44 24.84
CA GLU A 89 -6.10 17.45 24.90
C GLU A 89 -5.98 16.65 23.57
N PRO A 90 -5.73 17.32 22.42
CA PRO A 90 -5.65 16.65 21.15
C PRO A 90 -4.33 15.87 20.98
N PHE A 91 -4.35 14.82 20.16
CA PHE A 91 -3.16 14.04 19.83
C PHE A 91 -2.24 14.78 18.83
N PRO A 92 -0.90 14.61 18.93
CA PRO A 92 0.01 15.14 17.94
C PRO A 92 -0.23 14.56 16.54
N LEU A 93 -0.21 15.42 15.52
CA LEU A 93 -0.31 14.99 14.11
C LEU A 93 0.83 14.04 13.74
N THR A 94 2.07 14.35 14.14
CA THR A 94 3.24 13.50 13.84
C THR A 94 3.09 12.09 14.42
N PHE A 95 2.55 11.95 15.63
CA PHE A 95 2.24 10.64 16.21
C PHE A 95 1.19 9.89 15.39
N THR A 96 0.12 10.57 15.01
CA THR A 96 -1.00 10.00 14.27
C THR A 96 -0.55 9.48 12.89
N GLU A 97 0.26 10.25 12.18
CA GLU A 97 0.78 9.87 10.87
C GLU A 97 1.85 8.76 10.94
N GLN A 98 2.72 8.79 11.95
CA GLN A 98 3.67 7.70 12.20
C GLN A 98 2.95 6.39 12.55
N TYR A 99 1.87 6.47 13.31
CA TYR A 99 1.04 5.32 13.62
C TYR A 99 0.45 4.71 12.34
N ALA A 100 -0.17 5.53 11.49
CA ALA A 100 -0.70 5.09 10.19
C ALA A 100 0.37 4.45 9.29
N LEU A 101 1.56 5.08 9.20
CA LEU A 101 2.67 4.56 8.40
C LEU A 101 3.18 3.22 8.95
N THR A 102 3.26 3.07 10.27
CA THR A 102 3.71 1.83 10.91
C THR A 102 2.76 0.68 10.66
N GLU A 103 1.45 0.90 10.79
CA GLU A 103 0.43 -0.12 10.49
C GLU A 103 0.46 -0.53 9.02
N ALA A 104 0.47 0.43 8.09
CA ALA A 104 0.56 0.14 6.66
C ALA A 104 1.83 -0.65 6.31
N THR A 105 2.97 -0.31 6.91
CA THR A 105 4.24 -1.03 6.73
C THR A 105 4.14 -2.48 7.22
N ALA A 106 3.53 -2.70 8.40
CA ALA A 106 3.34 -4.04 8.95
C ALA A 106 2.42 -4.90 8.05
N GLU A 107 1.34 -4.32 7.53
CA GLU A 107 0.44 -4.99 6.59
C GLU A 107 1.17 -5.40 5.30
N LEU A 108 1.90 -4.48 4.68
CA LEU A 108 2.64 -4.73 3.43
C LEU A 108 3.73 -5.79 3.63
N ALA A 109 4.51 -5.70 4.71
CA ALA A 109 5.54 -6.70 5.04
C ALA A 109 4.93 -8.08 5.26
N SER A 110 3.81 -8.16 5.99
CA SER A 110 3.08 -9.42 6.22
C SER A 110 2.53 -10.01 4.92
N ALA A 111 2.01 -9.17 4.01
CA ALA A 111 1.54 -9.61 2.69
C ALA A 111 2.68 -10.17 1.84
N CYS A 112 3.83 -9.50 1.80
CA CYS A 112 5.03 -9.99 1.11
C CYS A 112 5.51 -11.33 1.69
N TYR A 113 5.58 -11.45 3.01
CA TYR A 113 6.03 -12.68 3.66
C TYR A 113 5.07 -13.85 3.39
N ALA A 114 3.76 -13.62 3.46
CA ALA A 114 2.76 -14.62 3.09
C ALA A 114 2.91 -15.05 1.62
N GLY A 115 3.22 -14.11 0.71
CA GLY A 115 3.54 -14.38 -0.68
C GLY A 115 4.75 -15.29 -0.84
N VAL A 116 5.83 -15.01 -0.10
CA VAL A 116 7.04 -15.87 -0.11
C VAL A 116 6.73 -17.30 0.35
N LEU A 117 5.96 -17.47 1.42
CA LEU A 117 5.56 -18.81 1.90
C LEU A 117 4.71 -19.55 0.85
N LEU A 118 3.80 -18.84 0.18
CA LEU A 118 2.97 -19.43 -0.86
C LEU A 118 3.81 -19.88 -2.07
N LEU A 119 4.79 -19.08 -2.49
CA LEU A 119 5.70 -19.45 -3.58
C LEU A 119 6.48 -20.71 -3.23
N GLN A 120 7.00 -20.85 -2.02
CA GLN A 120 7.66 -22.09 -1.58
C GLN A 120 6.73 -23.30 -1.65
N ALA A 121 5.47 -23.15 -1.24
CA ALA A 121 4.47 -24.21 -1.34
C ALA A 121 4.13 -24.59 -2.79
N MET A 122 4.20 -23.62 -3.71
CA MET A 122 3.98 -23.82 -5.15
C MET A 122 5.20 -24.37 -5.88
N GLY A 123 6.34 -24.49 -5.20
CA GLY A 123 7.61 -24.92 -5.81
C GLY A 123 8.29 -23.84 -6.64
N LEU A 124 7.99 -22.57 -6.36
CA LEU A 124 8.62 -21.41 -6.96
C LEU A 124 9.62 -20.79 -5.96
N GLY A 125 10.71 -20.26 -6.48
CA GLY A 125 11.56 -19.35 -5.73
C GLY A 125 10.88 -18.00 -5.55
N GLY A 126 11.13 -17.37 -4.41
CA GLY A 126 10.62 -16.04 -4.17
C GLY A 126 11.16 -15.46 -2.88
N TRP A 127 11.35 -14.17 -2.88
CA TRP A 127 11.86 -13.45 -1.72
C TRP A 127 11.29 -12.03 -1.69
N MET A 128 11.16 -11.51 -0.50
CA MET A 128 10.79 -10.13 -0.26
C MET A 128 12.04 -9.28 -0.30
N PHE A 129 12.03 -8.21 -1.08
CA PHE A 129 13.20 -7.41 -1.32
C PHE A 129 12.87 -5.94 -1.60
N ASP A 130 13.83 -5.05 -1.32
CA ASP A 130 13.84 -3.63 -1.68
C ASP A 130 15.21 -3.33 -2.32
N GLY A 131 15.35 -3.56 -3.59
CA GLY A 131 16.63 -3.45 -4.31
C GLY A 131 16.56 -2.72 -5.63
N ILE A 132 15.37 -2.19 -5.95
CA ILE A 132 15.14 -1.30 -7.11
C ILE A 132 14.88 0.10 -6.58
N ASP A 133 15.47 1.13 -7.22
CA ASP A 133 15.11 2.50 -6.89
C ASP A 133 13.60 2.70 -7.03
N ARG A 134 12.96 3.01 -5.90
CA ARG A 134 11.51 3.11 -5.77
C ARG A 134 10.90 4.18 -6.68
N PHE A 135 11.61 5.28 -6.88
CA PHE A 135 11.13 6.37 -7.74
C PHE A 135 11.20 5.99 -9.21
N SER A 136 12.28 5.35 -9.64
CA SER A 136 12.42 4.85 -11.00
C SER A 136 11.40 3.75 -11.31
N MET A 137 11.16 2.83 -10.37
CA MET A 137 10.16 1.79 -10.54
C MET A 137 8.76 2.39 -10.72
N LEU A 138 8.39 3.37 -9.93
CA LEU A 138 7.05 3.95 -10.01
C LEU A 138 6.87 4.93 -11.17
N GLY A 139 7.94 5.53 -11.69
CA GLY A 139 7.88 6.41 -12.86
C GLY A 139 8.44 7.82 -12.66
N ALA A 140 9.22 8.06 -11.59
CA ALA A 140 9.83 9.34 -11.28
C ALA A 140 11.36 9.32 -11.44
N SER A 141 11.89 8.53 -12.36
CA SER A 141 13.33 8.47 -12.66
C SER A 141 13.90 9.79 -13.20
N GLY A 142 13.05 10.66 -13.77
CA GLY A 142 13.47 11.83 -14.54
C GLY A 142 14.03 11.50 -15.94
N ASN A 143 14.14 10.22 -16.29
CA ASN A 143 14.61 9.75 -17.59
C ASN A 143 13.44 9.25 -18.44
N PRO A 144 13.14 9.87 -19.61
CA PRO A 144 12.02 9.44 -20.47
C PRO A 144 12.16 8.00 -20.99
N GLU A 145 13.37 7.45 -21.04
CA GLU A 145 13.61 6.07 -21.47
C GLU A 145 13.31 5.06 -20.34
N VAL A 146 13.09 5.54 -19.12
CA VAL A 146 12.76 4.73 -17.95
C VAL A 146 11.43 5.21 -17.38
N PRO A 147 10.30 4.91 -18.06
CA PRO A 147 8.98 5.43 -17.68
C PRO A 147 8.40 4.78 -16.41
N GLY A 148 8.98 3.68 -15.94
CA GLY A 148 8.47 2.95 -14.78
C GLY A 148 7.03 2.48 -14.94
N LEU A 149 6.29 2.43 -13.81
CA LEU A 149 4.91 1.95 -13.77
C LEU A 149 3.86 3.06 -13.98
N GLY A 150 4.28 4.30 -14.26
CA GLY A 150 3.40 5.42 -14.60
C GLY A 150 2.58 5.96 -13.43
N PHE A 151 3.10 5.91 -12.22
CA PHE A 151 2.50 6.58 -11.08
C PHE A 151 2.65 8.09 -11.20
N ARG A 152 1.64 8.82 -10.75
CA ARG A 152 1.71 10.27 -10.63
C ARG A 152 2.58 10.67 -9.45
N TYR A 153 3.43 11.64 -9.67
CA TYR A 153 4.27 12.29 -8.67
C TYR A 153 4.03 13.78 -8.65
N ASP A 154 3.93 14.32 -7.47
CA ASP A 154 3.96 15.76 -7.23
C ASP A 154 5.22 16.11 -6.44
N THR A 155 5.73 17.33 -6.64
CA THR A 155 6.90 17.87 -5.95
C THR A 155 6.57 19.24 -5.36
N ASP A 156 7.13 19.53 -4.19
CA ASP A 156 6.96 20.79 -3.50
C ASP A 156 8.25 21.09 -2.73
N GLU A 157 8.62 22.35 -2.62
CA GLU A 157 9.84 22.78 -1.91
C GLU A 157 9.83 22.44 -0.41
N ARG A 158 8.62 22.21 0.16
CA ARG A 158 8.44 21.78 1.54
C ARG A 158 8.77 20.31 1.79
N TRP A 159 8.91 19.51 0.74
CA TRP A 159 9.06 18.06 0.86
C TRP A 159 10.48 17.60 0.57
N SER A 160 10.97 16.67 1.39
CA SER A 160 12.28 16.06 1.19
C SER A 160 12.34 15.09 0.01
N THR A 161 11.18 14.54 -0.40
CA THR A 161 11.07 13.56 -1.47
C THR A 161 9.80 13.81 -2.28
N PRO A 162 9.76 13.42 -3.57
CA PRO A 162 8.54 13.42 -4.36
C PRO A 162 7.41 12.65 -3.66
N ASN A 163 6.17 13.09 -3.87
CA ASN A 163 4.99 12.50 -3.28
C ASN A 163 4.19 11.73 -4.33
N PRO A 164 4.24 10.38 -4.36
CA PRO A 164 3.38 9.60 -5.23
C PRO A 164 1.93 9.63 -4.72
N THR A 165 0.99 9.85 -5.63
CA THR A 165 -0.45 9.86 -5.33
C THR A 165 -1.21 8.73 -6.02
N GLY A 166 -0.51 7.88 -6.76
CA GLY A 166 -1.07 6.70 -7.39
C GLY A 166 -1.08 6.79 -8.91
N ARG A 167 -1.86 5.93 -9.54
CA ARG A 167 -2.03 5.84 -10.98
C ARG A 167 -3.51 5.88 -11.31
N GLU A 168 -3.91 6.85 -12.12
CA GLU A 168 -5.31 7.07 -12.50
C GLU A 168 -5.98 5.80 -13.06
N GLY A 169 -7.18 5.51 -12.57
CA GLY A 169 -7.96 4.33 -12.94
C GLY A 169 -7.43 2.99 -12.39
N VAL A 170 -6.32 2.99 -11.64
CA VAL A 170 -5.71 1.77 -11.10
C VAL A 170 -5.56 1.84 -9.58
N TYR A 171 -4.78 2.79 -9.09
CA TYR A 171 -4.56 3.08 -7.68
C TYR A 171 -4.61 4.59 -7.50
N GLU A 172 -5.63 5.07 -6.83
CA GLU A 172 -5.87 6.49 -6.61
C GLU A 172 -5.93 6.76 -5.12
N ALA A 173 -5.02 7.60 -4.63
CA ALA A 173 -4.97 7.96 -3.22
C ALA A 173 -6.21 8.76 -2.80
N TYR A 174 -6.66 8.55 -1.57
CA TYR A 174 -7.80 9.27 -0.99
C TYR A 174 -7.44 10.70 -0.60
N CYS A 175 -6.94 11.46 -1.56
CA CYS A 175 -6.60 12.86 -1.43
C CYS A 175 -6.61 13.54 -2.82
N PRO A 176 -6.51 14.87 -2.91
CA PRO A 176 -6.25 15.54 -4.18
C PRO A 176 -4.96 15.04 -4.85
N PRO A 177 -4.91 14.96 -6.18
CA PRO A 177 -5.91 15.44 -7.13
C PRO A 177 -7.01 14.44 -7.50
N HIS A 178 -6.95 13.18 -7.03
CA HIS A 178 -7.94 12.15 -7.36
C HIS A 178 -9.32 12.45 -6.73
N HIS A 179 -9.33 13.12 -5.60
CA HIS A 179 -10.52 13.71 -5.00
C HIS A 179 -10.41 15.24 -5.07
N ARG A 180 -11.53 15.92 -5.27
CA ARG A 180 -11.55 17.40 -5.39
C ARG A 180 -10.96 18.10 -4.17
N ASP A 181 -11.25 17.57 -2.98
CA ASP A 181 -10.83 18.05 -1.67
C ASP A 181 -10.88 16.89 -0.66
N MET A 182 -10.44 17.13 0.57
CA MET A 182 -10.47 16.10 1.60
C MET A 182 -11.89 15.74 2.07
N ALA A 183 -12.86 16.63 1.91
CA ALA A 183 -14.25 16.30 2.19
C ALA A 183 -14.79 15.25 1.20
N ALA A 184 -14.45 15.39 -0.08
CA ALA A 184 -14.78 14.39 -1.10
C ALA A 184 -14.07 13.05 -0.85
N ALA A 185 -12.82 13.09 -0.39
CA ALA A 185 -12.07 11.88 -0.03
C ALA A 185 -12.69 11.15 1.18
N VAL A 186 -13.10 11.89 2.22
CA VAL A 186 -13.79 11.33 3.40
C VAL A 186 -15.15 10.74 3.01
N GLU A 187 -15.91 11.40 2.15
CA GLU A 187 -17.18 10.88 1.66
C GLU A 187 -16.99 9.56 0.88
N ALA A 188 -16.02 9.54 -0.04
CA ALA A 188 -15.68 8.33 -0.79
C ALA A 188 -15.21 7.18 0.14
N PHE A 189 -14.44 7.51 1.17
CA PHE A 189 -14.00 6.55 2.19
C PHE A 189 -15.19 6.00 2.99
N ALA A 190 -16.12 6.87 3.44
CA ALA A 190 -17.32 6.46 4.15
C ALA A 190 -18.22 5.58 3.27
N GLN A 191 -18.39 5.94 2.00
CA GLN A 191 -19.14 5.16 1.03
C GLN A 191 -18.50 3.77 0.80
N ARG A 192 -17.18 3.69 0.70
CA ARG A 192 -16.47 2.40 0.60
C ARG A 192 -16.67 1.53 1.85
N LYS A 193 -16.79 2.15 3.03
CA LYS A 193 -16.94 1.47 4.32
C LYS A 193 -18.36 0.96 4.54
N PHE A 194 -19.37 1.78 4.27
CA PHE A 194 -20.77 1.54 4.60
C PHE A 194 -21.69 1.32 3.39
N GLY A 195 -21.25 1.68 2.21
CA GLY A 195 -22.01 1.51 0.97
C GLY A 195 -22.14 0.04 0.53
N PRO A 196 -22.85 -0.24 -0.58
CA PRO A 196 -23.04 -1.59 -1.10
C PRO A 196 -21.72 -2.34 -1.30
N GLY A 197 -21.61 -3.55 -0.75
CA GLY A 197 -20.38 -4.34 -0.77
C GLY A 197 -19.33 -3.94 0.27
N GLY A 198 -19.54 -2.87 1.00
CA GLY A 198 -18.64 -2.39 2.06
C GLY A 198 -18.58 -3.33 3.28
N PRO A 199 -17.48 -3.29 4.04
CA PRO A 199 -17.28 -4.20 5.18
C PRO A 199 -18.28 -4.02 6.32
N PHE A 200 -18.89 -2.84 6.45
CA PHE A 200 -19.88 -2.52 7.48
C PHE A 200 -21.29 -2.30 6.93
N ASN A 201 -21.53 -2.67 5.69
CA ASN A 201 -22.89 -2.68 5.14
C ASN A 201 -23.61 -3.97 5.54
N PRO A 202 -24.78 -3.89 6.22
CA PRO A 202 -25.54 -5.07 6.68
C PRO A 202 -25.87 -6.06 5.57
N ASP A 203 -26.13 -5.59 4.35
CA ASP A 203 -26.51 -6.42 3.20
C ASP A 203 -25.29 -7.11 2.54
N THR A 204 -24.07 -6.77 2.94
CA THR A 204 -22.86 -7.40 2.40
C THR A 204 -22.71 -8.82 2.98
N PRO A 205 -22.68 -9.90 2.17
CA PRO A 205 -22.48 -11.25 2.66
C PRO A 205 -21.16 -11.41 3.42
N GLY A 206 -21.15 -12.19 4.47
CA GLY A 206 -19.98 -12.47 5.31
C GLY A 206 -19.89 -13.94 5.72
N ALA A 207 -18.87 -14.26 6.52
CA ALA A 207 -18.63 -15.60 7.05
C ALA A 207 -19.38 -15.85 8.37
N TRP A 208 -20.03 -14.84 8.93
CA TRP A 208 -20.76 -14.95 10.20
C TRP A 208 -22.16 -15.50 9.99
N THR A 209 -22.68 -16.21 10.97
CA THR A 209 -24.07 -16.71 10.98
C THR A 209 -25.09 -15.58 10.98
N ASP A 210 -24.77 -14.46 11.61
CA ASP A 210 -25.52 -13.20 11.58
C ASP A 210 -24.64 -12.07 11.01
N SER A 211 -24.40 -12.10 9.70
CA SER A 211 -23.67 -11.03 9.01
C SER A 211 -24.33 -9.66 9.12
N PRO A 212 -25.65 -9.51 8.93
CA PRO A 212 -26.34 -8.23 9.09
C PRO A 212 -26.16 -7.62 10.49
N GLY A 213 -26.41 -8.40 11.54
CA GLY A 213 -26.26 -7.94 12.92
C GLY A 213 -24.84 -7.54 13.25
N PHE A 214 -23.85 -8.38 12.86
CA PHE A 214 -22.44 -8.08 13.09
C PHE A 214 -21.99 -6.81 12.36
N ARG A 215 -22.31 -6.67 11.07
CA ARG A 215 -21.91 -5.49 10.27
C ARG A 215 -22.65 -4.23 10.68
N GLY A 216 -23.93 -4.35 11.00
CA GLY A 216 -24.77 -3.23 11.44
C GLY A 216 -24.46 -2.72 12.84
N SER A 217 -23.64 -3.44 13.63
CA SER A 217 -23.20 -2.97 14.95
C SER A 217 -22.13 -1.88 14.88
N ALA A 218 -21.51 -1.67 13.72
CA ALA A 218 -20.53 -0.61 13.55
C ALA A 218 -21.17 0.78 13.60
N GLN A 219 -20.52 1.72 14.27
CA GLN A 219 -20.95 3.11 14.29
C GLN A 219 -20.94 3.71 12.88
N VAL A 220 -22.08 4.21 12.44
CA VAL A 220 -22.22 4.91 11.16
C VAL A 220 -21.63 6.31 11.29
N HIS A 221 -20.88 6.74 10.28
CA HIS A 221 -20.33 8.08 10.21
C HIS A 221 -21.39 9.06 9.66
N ASP A 222 -22.04 9.81 10.53
CA ASP A 222 -23.01 10.84 10.13
C ASP A 222 -22.31 12.07 9.54
N GLU A 223 -23.09 13.06 9.09
CA GLU A 223 -22.56 14.25 8.42
C GLU A 223 -21.67 15.09 9.35
N THR A 224 -22.01 15.20 10.64
CA THR A 224 -21.19 15.93 11.63
C THR A 224 -19.86 15.24 11.85
N PHE A 225 -19.88 13.92 11.96
CA PHE A 225 -18.68 13.11 12.08
C PHE A 225 -17.77 13.26 10.86
N LYS A 226 -18.34 13.10 9.64
CA LYS A 226 -17.60 13.26 8.39
C LYS A 226 -17.01 14.66 8.26
N ALA A 227 -17.76 15.69 8.61
CA ALA A 227 -17.29 17.07 8.57
C ALA A 227 -16.12 17.32 9.53
N CYS A 228 -16.17 16.75 10.74
CA CYS A 228 -15.08 16.85 11.71
C CYS A 228 -13.79 16.18 11.19
N VAL A 229 -13.90 14.98 10.61
CA VAL A 229 -12.75 14.27 10.00
C VAL A 229 -12.22 15.06 8.79
N ALA A 230 -13.11 15.55 7.94
CA ALA A 230 -12.75 16.31 6.75
C ALA A 230 -12.02 17.62 7.09
N LEU A 231 -12.46 18.33 8.16
CA LEU A 231 -11.80 19.54 8.63
C LEU A 231 -10.34 19.25 9.02
N GLN A 232 -10.11 18.21 9.79
CA GLN A 232 -8.78 17.81 10.23
C GLN A 232 -7.90 17.42 9.04
N ALA A 233 -8.42 16.57 8.15
CA ALA A 233 -7.71 16.13 6.97
C ALA A 233 -7.40 17.27 5.99
N GLN A 234 -8.36 18.21 5.77
CA GLN A 234 -8.16 19.36 4.90
C GLN A 234 -7.11 20.31 5.46
N TYR A 235 -7.11 20.54 6.79
CA TYR A 235 -6.06 21.31 7.44
C TYR A 235 -4.66 20.76 7.16
N VAL A 236 -4.50 19.44 7.29
CA VAL A 236 -3.21 18.78 7.01
C VAL A 236 -2.82 19.00 5.53
N PHE A 237 -3.74 18.73 4.60
CA PHE A 237 -3.47 18.92 3.18
C PHE A 237 -3.09 20.37 2.85
N ASP A 238 -3.86 21.35 3.32
CA ASP A 238 -3.60 22.76 3.04
C ASP A 238 -2.29 23.27 3.65
N THR A 239 -1.96 22.79 4.85
CA THR A 239 -0.75 23.21 5.56
C THR A 239 0.51 22.62 4.95
N PHE A 240 0.50 21.33 4.63
CA PHE A 240 1.68 20.60 4.19
C PHE A 240 1.72 20.36 2.67
N GLY A 241 0.61 20.61 1.95
CA GLY A 241 0.50 20.42 0.50
C GLY A 241 0.36 18.98 0.06
N LYS A 242 0.28 18.05 1.00
CA LYS A 242 0.09 16.61 0.78
C LYS A 242 -0.64 15.97 1.96
N PHE A 243 -1.13 14.74 1.76
CA PHE A 243 -1.78 13.96 2.80
C PHE A 243 -1.34 12.49 2.71
N PRO A 244 -0.71 11.94 3.75
CA PRO A 244 -0.23 12.56 5.01
C PRO A 244 0.72 13.73 4.82
N GLY A 245 0.76 14.63 5.81
CA GLY A 245 1.53 15.88 5.75
C GLY A 245 2.99 15.73 6.15
N THR A 246 3.26 15.05 7.26
CA THR A 246 4.57 15.06 7.94
C THR A 246 5.45 13.85 7.61
N VAL A 247 4.85 12.73 7.17
CA VAL A 247 5.60 11.52 6.79
C VAL A 247 5.75 11.41 5.28
N PRO A 248 6.81 10.77 4.76
CA PRO A 248 6.90 10.42 3.36
C PRO A 248 5.87 9.35 3.02
N THR A 249 5.20 9.51 1.88
CA THR A 249 4.22 8.53 1.38
C THR A 249 4.87 7.33 0.72
N LEU A 250 6.15 7.43 0.41
CA LEU A 250 6.98 6.35 -0.08
C LEU A 250 8.37 6.44 0.58
N PHE A 251 8.66 5.53 1.49
CA PHE A 251 9.96 5.45 2.16
C PHE A 251 10.72 4.18 1.77
N ILE A 252 10.09 3.02 1.92
CA ILE A 252 10.61 1.72 1.50
C ILE A 252 9.58 1.10 0.57
N MET A 253 10.03 0.45 -0.50
CA MET A 253 9.16 -0.28 -1.40
C MET A 253 9.55 -1.75 -1.46
N ASN A 254 8.87 -2.56 -0.65
CA ASN A 254 9.02 -4.01 -0.71
C ASN A 254 8.20 -4.61 -1.86
N TYR A 255 8.78 -5.58 -2.54
CA TYR A 255 8.10 -6.41 -3.52
C TYR A 255 8.52 -7.87 -3.34
N VAL A 256 7.74 -8.78 -3.89
CA VAL A 256 8.12 -10.18 -3.98
C VAL A 256 8.53 -10.47 -5.43
N GLN A 257 9.78 -10.89 -5.61
CA GLN A 257 10.26 -11.36 -6.90
C GLN A 257 10.08 -12.88 -6.96
N ALA A 258 9.14 -13.33 -7.78
CA ALA A 258 8.87 -14.76 -8.01
C ALA A 258 9.60 -15.26 -9.26
N HIS A 259 10.21 -16.44 -9.18
CA HIS A 259 10.94 -17.05 -10.28
C HIS A 259 11.02 -18.57 -10.14
N HIS A 260 11.41 -19.27 -11.20
CA HIS A 260 11.81 -20.66 -11.12
C HIS A 260 13.19 -20.78 -10.50
N LEU A 261 13.42 -21.83 -9.70
CA LEU A 261 14.77 -22.13 -9.22
C LEU A 261 15.56 -22.86 -10.32
N ASP A 262 16.81 -22.48 -10.50
CA ASP A 262 17.78 -23.25 -11.28
C ASP A 262 18.30 -24.39 -10.41
N LEU A 263 17.64 -25.55 -10.47
CA LEU A 263 17.99 -26.70 -9.64
C LEU A 263 19.38 -27.24 -9.97
N GLU A 264 19.84 -27.16 -11.24
CA GLU A 264 21.18 -27.60 -11.62
C GLU A 264 22.27 -26.76 -10.93
N PHE A 265 22.02 -25.45 -10.79
CA PHE A 265 22.91 -24.55 -10.05
C PHE A 265 22.97 -24.96 -8.56
N TYR A 266 21.81 -25.24 -7.95
CA TYR A 266 21.76 -25.65 -6.55
C TYR A 266 22.44 -27.00 -6.33
N ASP A 267 22.20 -27.99 -7.18
CA ASP A 267 22.82 -29.32 -7.09
C ASP A 267 24.33 -29.26 -7.27
N ARG A 268 24.82 -28.32 -8.07
CA ARG A 268 26.25 -28.17 -8.34
C ARG A 268 27.01 -27.45 -7.22
N PHE A 269 26.40 -26.42 -6.61
CA PHE A 269 27.12 -25.50 -5.75
C PHE A 269 26.71 -25.57 -4.27
N PHE A 270 25.61 -26.23 -3.95
CA PHE A 270 25.10 -26.32 -2.58
C PHE A 270 25.04 -27.75 -2.08
N LYS A 271 24.97 -27.89 -0.77
CA LYS A 271 24.74 -29.20 -0.14
C LYS A 271 23.31 -29.66 -0.38
N PRO A 272 23.03 -30.99 -0.38
CA PRO A 272 21.67 -31.50 -0.43
C PRO A 272 20.75 -30.85 0.61
N GLY A 273 19.52 -30.51 0.21
CA GLY A 273 18.56 -29.83 1.06
C GLY A 273 18.56 -28.30 0.94
N ALA A 274 19.26 -27.74 -0.04
CA ALA A 274 19.26 -26.31 -0.31
C ALA A 274 17.96 -25.79 -0.96
N TYR A 275 17.11 -26.69 -1.44
CA TYR A 275 15.76 -26.39 -1.92
C TYR A 275 14.75 -27.44 -1.44
N LEU A 276 13.46 -27.11 -1.48
CA LEU A 276 12.39 -28.00 -1.01
C LEU A 276 11.99 -29.02 -2.07
N PRO A 277 11.44 -30.17 -1.70
CA PRO A 277 10.87 -31.13 -2.66
C PRO A 277 9.85 -30.50 -3.61
N THR A 278 9.06 -29.54 -3.13
CA THR A 278 8.09 -28.81 -3.95
C THR A 278 8.71 -28.14 -5.18
N HIS A 279 9.95 -27.67 -5.09
CA HIS A 279 10.65 -27.08 -6.25
C HIS A 279 11.00 -28.14 -7.30
N ALA A 280 11.47 -29.31 -6.85
CA ALA A 280 11.74 -30.43 -7.76
C ALA A 280 10.45 -30.92 -8.45
N ASP A 281 9.37 -31.07 -7.66
CA ASP A 281 8.06 -31.46 -8.19
C ASP A 281 7.51 -30.44 -9.21
N HIS A 282 7.66 -29.15 -8.91
CA HIS A 282 7.26 -28.08 -9.82
C HIS A 282 8.04 -28.17 -11.15
N MET A 283 9.36 -28.29 -11.09
CA MET A 283 10.20 -28.38 -12.27
C MET A 283 9.88 -29.65 -13.10
N ALA A 284 9.66 -30.77 -12.45
CA ALA A 284 9.28 -32.02 -13.12
C ALA A 284 7.92 -31.94 -13.82
N ASN A 285 6.92 -31.36 -13.12
CA ASN A 285 5.54 -31.29 -13.62
C ASN A 285 5.29 -30.20 -14.68
N TRP A 286 6.02 -29.08 -14.59
CA TRP A 286 5.77 -27.92 -15.44
C TRP A 286 6.85 -27.67 -16.49
N HIS A 287 8.08 -28.18 -16.25
CA HIS A 287 9.25 -27.94 -17.10
C HIS A 287 10.02 -29.23 -17.40
N GLY A 288 9.45 -30.39 -17.05
CA GLY A 288 10.02 -31.70 -17.41
C GLY A 288 10.23 -31.79 -18.91
N ARG A 289 11.31 -32.45 -19.31
CA ARG A 289 11.57 -32.68 -20.75
C ARG A 289 10.35 -33.37 -21.36
N PRO A 290 9.93 -32.99 -22.58
CA PRO A 290 9.00 -33.82 -23.34
C PRO A 290 9.58 -35.23 -23.39
N GLU A 291 8.76 -36.22 -23.04
CA GLU A 291 9.17 -37.62 -23.28
C GLU A 291 9.59 -37.70 -24.74
N GLU A 292 10.84 -38.09 -24.97
CA GLU A 292 11.33 -38.43 -26.29
C GLU A 292 10.49 -39.62 -26.78
N GLY A 293 9.44 -39.32 -27.57
CA GLY A 293 8.61 -40.27 -28.23
C GLY A 293 9.15 -40.66 -29.62
#